data_1aa1f3a6c87ec70748dd14b2f2df5e77
#
_entry.id   1aa1f3a6c87ec70748dd14b2f2df5e77
#
_cell.length_a   1.000
_cell.length_b   1.000
_cell.length_c   1.000
_cell.angle_alpha   90.00
_cell.angle_beta   90.00
_cell.angle_gamma   90.00
#
_symmetry.space_group_name_H-M   'P 1'
#
loop_
_entity.id
_entity.type
_entity.pdbx_description
1 polymer ?
#
loop_
_entity_poly.entity_id
_entity_poly.type
_entity_poly.pdbx_seq_one_letter_code
_entity_poly.pdbx_strand_id
1 'polypeptide(L)'
;MRKIEKQIETYLDWCKNVRRLSPVTMERRKCFFRYFINEVPAQSLQQLSNQMIEDFVRNGNWTGSTTNEYIVEIKTMLRFFKKRGERLRHIDLEQIVRVKETPRRKVFYTREQIDEVLHDCDELEWLLIRLCFDCGFRIHELAALRLENIDGCKVAFIGKGRKIRETYMSHEARKRLDEWIKDQGITDYLWVKYYKGAPAKARTKESLSTIMRGAFYRNGYTDFHPHALRHSFATEICRNGAPLEVAKEMLGHANIQTTMRYVHSLEGHLEEMFVKYRYNVVNH
;
A
#
# COMPACT_ATOMS: atom_id res chain seq x y z
N MET A 1 -32.88 -0.85 16.78
CA MET A 1 -31.75 -1.53 16.09
C MET A 1 -32.27 -2.78 15.42
N ARG A 2 -32.12 -2.91 14.08
CA ARG A 2 -32.56 -4.08 13.30
C ARG A 2 -31.78 -5.33 13.74
N LYS A 3 -32.36 -6.53 13.55
CA LYS A 3 -31.67 -7.79 13.89
C LYS A 3 -30.36 -7.95 13.11
N ILE A 4 -30.33 -7.53 11.84
CA ILE A 4 -29.13 -7.59 10.99
C ILE A 4 -27.96 -6.74 11.56
N GLU A 5 -28.27 -5.61 12.16
CA GLU A 5 -27.27 -4.74 12.80
C GLU A 5 -26.57 -5.48 13.94
N LYS A 6 -27.36 -6.10 14.85
CA LYS A 6 -26.82 -6.91 15.96
C LYS A 6 -25.98 -8.09 15.47
N GLN A 7 -26.43 -8.75 14.40
CA GLN A 7 -25.70 -9.86 13.80
C GLN A 7 -24.34 -9.38 13.25
N ILE A 8 -24.30 -8.27 12.52
CA ILE A 8 -23.07 -7.71 11.99
C ILE A 8 -22.13 -7.24 13.11
N GLU A 9 -22.65 -6.62 14.18
CA GLU A 9 -21.86 -6.29 15.37
C GLU A 9 -21.19 -7.52 15.96
N THR A 10 -21.92 -8.64 16.09
CA THR A 10 -21.35 -9.93 16.55
C THR A 10 -20.19 -10.40 15.65
N TYR A 11 -20.31 -10.25 14.34
CA TYR A 11 -19.24 -10.57 13.41
C TYR A 11 -18.04 -9.62 13.55
N LEU A 12 -18.29 -8.32 13.69
CA LEU A 12 -17.23 -7.32 13.88
C LEU A 12 -16.50 -7.52 15.22
N ASP A 13 -17.22 -7.87 16.27
CA ASP A 13 -16.63 -8.19 17.56
C ASP A 13 -15.71 -9.42 17.46
N TRP A 14 -16.14 -10.48 16.79
CA TRP A 14 -15.29 -11.63 16.50
C TRP A 14 -14.05 -11.26 15.67
N CYS A 15 -14.21 -10.40 14.67
CA CYS A 15 -13.07 -9.89 13.88
C CYS A 15 -12.05 -9.16 14.73
N LYS A 16 -12.52 -8.34 15.69
CA LYS A 16 -11.68 -7.58 16.63
C LYS A 16 -10.99 -8.48 17.65
N ASN A 17 -11.77 -9.31 18.36
CA ASN A 17 -11.32 -9.99 19.58
C ASN A 17 -10.72 -11.37 19.29
N VAL A 18 -11.22 -12.10 18.30
CA VAL A 18 -10.74 -13.45 17.95
C VAL A 18 -9.73 -13.41 16.82
N ARG A 19 -10.06 -12.72 15.70
CA ARG A 19 -9.11 -12.58 14.57
C ARG A 19 -8.04 -11.52 14.80
N ARG A 20 -8.20 -10.67 15.80
CA ARG A 20 -7.26 -9.60 16.16
C ARG A 20 -6.83 -8.76 14.96
N LEU A 21 -7.81 -8.36 14.14
CA LEU A 21 -7.54 -7.51 12.99
C LEU A 21 -7.04 -6.13 13.44
N SER A 22 -6.21 -5.50 12.60
CA SER A 22 -5.66 -4.18 12.92
C SER A 22 -6.77 -3.13 13.06
N PRO A 23 -6.56 -2.08 13.89
CA PRO A 23 -7.54 -1.00 14.05
C PRO A 23 -7.99 -0.39 12.72
N VAL A 24 -7.05 -0.18 11.78
CA VAL A 24 -7.34 0.38 10.44
C VAL A 24 -8.26 -0.56 9.64
N THR A 25 -7.98 -1.87 9.67
CA THR A 25 -8.83 -2.87 9.00
C THR A 25 -10.22 -2.91 9.63
N MET A 26 -10.31 -2.82 10.95
CA MET A 26 -11.58 -2.81 11.66
C MET A 26 -12.41 -1.60 11.32
N GLU A 27 -11.82 -0.41 11.26
CA GLU A 27 -12.53 0.82 10.92
C GLU A 27 -13.09 0.77 9.49
N ARG A 28 -12.28 0.30 8.53
CA ARG A 28 -12.75 0.09 7.15
C ARG A 28 -13.92 -0.88 7.06
N ARG A 29 -13.87 -1.99 7.81
CA ARG A 29 -14.99 -2.95 7.88
C ARG A 29 -16.25 -2.36 8.47
N LYS A 30 -16.12 -1.62 9.56
CA LYS A 30 -17.26 -0.94 10.19
C LYS A 30 -17.93 0.04 9.21
N CYS A 31 -17.14 0.87 8.54
CA CYS A 31 -17.65 1.80 7.53
C CYS A 31 -18.38 1.06 6.40
N PHE A 32 -17.78 -0.02 5.88
CA PHE A 32 -18.38 -0.85 4.85
C PHE A 32 -19.73 -1.45 5.32
N PHE A 33 -19.76 -2.13 6.48
CA PHE A 33 -20.98 -2.78 6.94
C PHE A 33 -22.06 -1.78 7.35
N ARG A 34 -21.72 -0.60 7.82
CA ARG A 34 -22.69 0.49 8.04
C ARG A 34 -23.35 0.90 6.73
N TYR A 35 -22.56 1.07 5.68
CA TYR A 35 -23.06 1.35 4.34
C TYR A 35 -23.93 0.19 3.82
N PHE A 36 -23.46 -1.05 3.88
CA PHE A 36 -24.20 -2.24 3.46
C PHE A 36 -25.56 -2.37 4.14
N ILE A 37 -25.63 -2.17 5.44
CA ILE A 37 -26.89 -2.23 6.20
C ILE A 37 -27.89 -1.16 5.72
N ASN A 38 -27.43 0.03 5.37
CA ASN A 38 -28.31 1.10 4.94
C ASN A 38 -28.90 0.87 3.54
N GLU A 39 -28.13 0.25 2.66
CA GLU A 39 -28.54 0.02 1.28
C GLU A 39 -29.40 -1.27 1.11
N VAL A 40 -29.21 -2.25 1.98
CA VAL A 40 -29.89 -3.53 1.86
C VAL A 40 -31.17 -3.54 2.69
N PRO A 41 -32.37 -3.85 2.11
CA PRO A 41 -33.65 -3.76 2.81
C PRO A 41 -33.91 -4.89 3.81
N ALA A 42 -32.98 -5.83 4.01
CA ALA A 42 -33.11 -6.95 4.94
C ALA A 42 -33.12 -6.49 6.40
N GLN A 43 -34.03 -7.02 7.21
CA GLN A 43 -34.09 -6.79 8.65
C GLN A 43 -33.22 -7.78 9.45
N SER A 44 -32.85 -8.90 8.82
CA SER A 44 -31.99 -9.94 9.39
C SER A 44 -31.25 -10.68 8.28
N LEU A 45 -30.16 -11.39 8.62
CA LEU A 45 -29.43 -12.23 7.67
C LEU A 45 -30.29 -13.35 7.07
N GLN A 46 -31.34 -13.79 7.78
CA GLN A 46 -32.28 -14.80 7.28
C GLN A 46 -33.20 -14.27 6.16
N GLN A 47 -33.35 -12.95 6.06
CA GLN A 47 -34.09 -12.28 4.99
C GLN A 47 -33.19 -11.82 3.84
N LEU A 48 -31.89 -11.84 4.03
CA LEU A 48 -30.96 -11.50 2.98
C LEU A 48 -31.02 -12.56 1.87
N SER A 49 -31.05 -12.14 0.61
CA SER A 49 -31.05 -13.02 -0.55
C SER A 49 -29.87 -12.74 -1.48
N ASN A 50 -29.53 -13.68 -2.37
CA ASN A 50 -28.55 -13.44 -3.42
C ASN A 50 -28.92 -12.23 -4.27
N GLN A 51 -30.20 -12.08 -4.62
CA GLN A 51 -30.69 -10.93 -5.40
C GLN A 51 -30.41 -9.59 -4.70
N MET A 52 -30.65 -9.48 -3.40
CA MET A 52 -30.37 -8.25 -2.65
C MET A 52 -28.86 -7.92 -2.65
N ILE A 53 -27.99 -8.93 -2.60
CA ILE A 53 -26.54 -8.75 -2.68
C ILE A 53 -26.13 -8.32 -4.09
N GLU A 54 -26.70 -8.92 -5.12
CA GLU A 54 -26.45 -8.54 -6.51
C GLU A 54 -26.92 -7.10 -6.80
N ASP A 55 -28.09 -6.72 -6.32
CA ASP A 55 -28.61 -5.37 -6.47
C ASP A 55 -27.72 -4.35 -5.74
N PHE A 56 -27.26 -4.68 -4.54
CA PHE A 56 -26.28 -3.86 -3.82
C PHE A 56 -24.99 -3.68 -4.63
N VAL A 57 -24.45 -4.75 -5.22
CA VAL A 57 -23.26 -4.71 -6.06
C VAL A 57 -23.48 -3.93 -7.34
N ARG A 58 -24.64 -4.09 -7.98
CA ARG A 58 -25.01 -3.43 -9.24
C ARG A 58 -25.22 -1.93 -9.07
N ASN A 59 -25.89 -1.54 -7.99
CA ASN A 59 -26.24 -0.13 -7.73
C ASN A 59 -25.07 0.67 -7.15
N GLY A 60 -24.00 0.00 -6.71
CA GLY A 60 -22.83 0.65 -6.16
C GLY A 60 -21.99 1.32 -7.25
N ASN A 61 -21.74 2.61 -7.09
CA ASN A 61 -20.85 3.37 -8.00
C ASN A 61 -19.38 3.22 -7.58
N TRP A 62 -18.85 1.98 -7.61
CA TRP A 62 -17.47 1.67 -7.23
C TRP A 62 -16.65 1.14 -8.39
N THR A 63 -15.33 1.18 -8.22
CA THR A 63 -14.43 0.47 -9.15
C THR A 63 -14.57 -1.04 -8.97
N GLY A 64 -14.29 -1.82 -10.03
CA GLY A 64 -14.35 -3.28 -9.95
C GLY A 64 -13.52 -3.86 -8.80
N SER A 65 -12.36 -3.28 -8.50
CA SER A 65 -11.53 -3.70 -7.35
C SER A 65 -12.23 -3.47 -6.01
N THR A 66 -12.83 -2.30 -5.79
CA THR A 66 -13.59 -1.99 -4.57
C THR A 66 -14.82 -2.90 -4.45
N THR A 67 -15.53 -3.12 -5.56
CA THR A 67 -16.65 -4.05 -5.62
C THR A 67 -16.24 -5.46 -5.19
N ASN A 68 -15.14 -5.96 -5.71
CA ASN A 68 -14.60 -7.27 -5.37
C ASN A 68 -14.16 -7.38 -3.90
N GLU A 69 -13.62 -6.30 -3.33
CA GLU A 69 -13.35 -6.25 -1.88
C GLU A 69 -14.63 -6.38 -1.07
N TYR A 70 -15.69 -5.68 -1.44
CA TYR A 70 -16.99 -5.75 -0.76
C TYR A 70 -17.65 -7.13 -0.88
N ILE A 71 -17.58 -7.74 -2.05
CA ILE A 71 -18.01 -9.14 -2.26
C ILE A 71 -17.26 -10.09 -1.31
N VAL A 72 -15.95 -9.94 -1.19
CA VAL A 72 -15.14 -10.76 -0.26
C VAL A 72 -15.55 -10.54 1.20
N GLU A 73 -15.82 -9.31 1.60
CA GLU A 73 -16.27 -9.00 2.97
C GLU A 73 -17.63 -9.61 3.25
N ILE A 74 -18.61 -9.51 2.34
CA ILE A 74 -19.94 -10.12 2.46
C ILE A 74 -19.81 -11.64 2.56
N LYS A 75 -19.11 -12.28 1.62
CA LYS A 75 -18.88 -13.74 1.63
C LYS A 75 -18.21 -14.20 2.93
N THR A 76 -17.27 -13.44 3.46
CA THR A 76 -16.55 -13.79 4.70
C THR A 76 -17.49 -13.73 5.90
N MET A 77 -18.33 -12.71 6.00
CA MET A 77 -19.36 -12.58 7.03
C MET A 77 -20.39 -13.74 6.94
N LEU A 78 -20.89 -14.01 5.76
CA LEU A 78 -21.88 -15.09 5.56
C LEU A 78 -21.31 -16.46 5.90
N ARG A 79 -20.04 -16.73 5.53
CA ARG A 79 -19.34 -17.97 5.93
C ARG A 79 -19.18 -18.11 7.44
N PHE A 80 -18.91 -17.01 8.13
CA PHE A 80 -18.83 -16.99 9.58
C PHE A 80 -20.14 -17.44 10.23
N PHE A 81 -21.28 -16.92 9.77
CA PHE A 81 -22.59 -17.27 10.31
C PHE A 81 -23.05 -18.68 9.90
N LYS A 82 -22.81 -19.11 8.66
CA LYS A 82 -23.07 -20.48 8.22
C LYS A 82 -22.34 -21.51 9.08
N LYS A 83 -21.06 -21.26 9.40
CA LYS A 83 -20.26 -22.14 10.27
C LYS A 83 -20.77 -22.21 11.72
N ARG A 84 -21.53 -21.22 12.19
CA ARG A 84 -22.15 -21.16 13.52
C ARG A 84 -23.59 -21.70 13.54
N GLY A 85 -24.02 -22.34 12.47
CA GLY A 85 -25.33 -22.98 12.39
C GLY A 85 -26.49 -22.04 12.08
N GLU A 86 -26.22 -20.79 11.69
CA GLU A 86 -27.28 -19.90 11.22
C GLU A 86 -27.93 -20.44 9.93
N ARG A 87 -29.27 -20.39 9.91
CA ARG A 87 -30.07 -20.91 8.80
C ARG A 87 -30.01 -19.99 7.58
N LEU A 88 -28.90 -20.07 6.82
CA LEU A 88 -28.64 -19.29 5.59
C LEU A 88 -28.49 -20.21 4.37
N ARG A 89 -29.27 -21.33 4.31
CA ARG A 89 -29.19 -22.30 3.21
C ARG A 89 -29.66 -21.73 1.87
N HIS A 90 -30.54 -20.74 1.91
CA HIS A 90 -31.09 -20.03 0.75
C HIS A 90 -30.06 -19.06 0.11
N ILE A 91 -28.94 -18.77 0.77
CA ILE A 91 -27.86 -17.97 0.19
C ILE A 91 -26.81 -18.90 -0.39
N ASP A 92 -26.68 -18.88 -1.71
CA ASP A 92 -25.62 -19.56 -2.42
C ASP A 92 -24.42 -18.64 -2.59
N LEU A 93 -23.31 -18.96 -1.89
CA LEU A 93 -22.09 -18.16 -1.96
C LEU A 93 -21.38 -18.24 -3.31
N GLU A 94 -21.60 -19.30 -4.08
CA GLU A 94 -20.94 -19.45 -5.38
C GLU A 94 -21.61 -18.57 -6.46
N GLN A 95 -22.90 -18.27 -6.30
CA GLN A 95 -23.60 -17.31 -7.17
C GLN A 95 -23.12 -15.87 -6.97
N ILE A 96 -22.54 -15.53 -5.81
CA ILE A 96 -21.97 -14.20 -5.58
C ILE A 96 -20.61 -14.14 -6.25
N VAL A 97 -20.58 -13.80 -7.53
CA VAL A 97 -19.36 -13.79 -8.35
C VAL A 97 -18.63 -12.45 -8.30
N ARG A 98 -17.32 -12.49 -8.51
CA ARG A 98 -16.53 -11.26 -8.66
C ARG A 98 -16.83 -10.60 -10.00
N VAL A 99 -16.81 -9.28 -10.01
CA VAL A 99 -16.89 -8.51 -11.26
C VAL A 99 -15.54 -8.51 -11.97
N LYS A 100 -15.58 -8.44 -13.29
CA LYS A 100 -14.35 -8.32 -14.10
C LYS A 100 -13.69 -6.99 -13.80
N GLU A 101 -12.41 -7.03 -13.43
CA GLU A 101 -11.63 -5.82 -13.23
C GLU A 101 -10.96 -5.38 -14.54
N THR A 102 -11.05 -4.10 -14.85
CA THR A 102 -10.20 -3.53 -15.90
C THR A 102 -8.80 -3.37 -15.32
N PRO A 103 -7.76 -3.97 -15.95
CA PRO A 103 -6.39 -3.79 -15.49
C PRO A 103 -6.04 -2.32 -15.48
N ARG A 104 -5.67 -1.78 -14.31
CA ARG A 104 -5.15 -0.42 -14.22
C ARG A 104 -3.68 -0.43 -14.60
N ARG A 105 -3.29 0.47 -15.52
CA ARG A 105 -1.87 0.71 -15.78
C ARG A 105 -1.22 1.15 -14.46
N LYS A 106 -0.17 0.45 -14.07
CA LYS A 106 0.60 0.86 -12.90
C LYS A 106 1.46 2.06 -13.30
N VAL A 107 1.37 3.10 -12.50
CA VAL A 107 2.22 4.27 -12.63
C VAL A 107 3.59 3.92 -12.03
N PHE A 108 4.63 4.15 -12.78
CA PHE A 108 6.01 4.18 -12.32
C PHE A 108 6.78 5.24 -13.11
N TYR A 109 7.86 5.73 -12.55
CA TYR A 109 8.69 6.78 -13.13
C TYR A 109 10.09 6.23 -13.37
N THR A 110 10.72 6.65 -14.47
CA THR A 110 12.13 6.35 -14.71
C THR A 110 13.03 7.21 -13.81
N ARG A 111 14.31 6.87 -13.73
CA ARG A 111 15.28 7.66 -12.99
C ARG A 111 15.35 9.09 -13.50
N GLU A 112 15.35 9.26 -14.83
CA GLU A 112 15.42 10.56 -15.48
C GLU A 112 14.21 11.44 -15.13
N GLN A 113 13.00 10.86 -15.10
CA GLN A 113 11.78 11.57 -14.70
C GLN A 113 11.79 11.96 -13.22
N ILE A 114 12.38 11.12 -12.37
CA ILE A 114 12.53 11.43 -10.95
C ILE A 114 13.57 12.53 -10.76
N ASP A 115 14.70 12.47 -11.44
CA ASP A 115 15.77 13.48 -11.37
C ASP A 115 15.25 14.84 -11.90
N GLU A 116 14.39 14.86 -12.94
CA GLU A 116 13.69 16.05 -13.42
C GLU A 116 12.83 16.68 -12.30
N VAL A 117 12.01 15.89 -11.63
CA VAL A 117 11.18 16.37 -10.51
C VAL A 117 12.04 16.86 -9.36
N LEU A 118 13.13 16.17 -9.03
CA LEU A 118 14.02 16.52 -7.92
C LEU A 118 14.76 17.85 -8.14
N HIS A 119 14.94 18.27 -9.41
CA HIS A 119 15.59 19.54 -9.75
C HIS A 119 14.80 20.74 -9.20
N ASP A 120 13.46 20.66 -9.20
CA ASP A 120 12.57 21.75 -8.76
C ASP A 120 12.03 21.58 -7.34
N CYS A 121 12.62 20.68 -6.55
CA CYS A 121 12.21 20.38 -5.19
C CYS A 121 12.92 21.22 -4.15
N ASP A 122 12.18 21.61 -3.12
CA ASP A 122 12.82 22.01 -1.86
C ASP A 122 13.46 20.81 -1.16
N GLU A 123 14.25 21.07 -0.10
CA GLU A 123 15.02 20.03 0.59
C GLU A 123 14.12 18.92 1.17
N LEU A 124 12.96 19.28 1.73
CA LEU A 124 12.02 18.30 2.28
C LEU A 124 11.43 17.43 1.17
N GLU A 125 10.96 18.03 0.10
CA GLU A 125 10.41 17.35 -1.07
C GLU A 125 11.44 16.39 -1.65
N TRP A 126 12.68 16.88 -1.83
CA TRP A 126 13.79 16.10 -2.37
C TRP A 126 14.06 14.85 -1.53
N LEU A 127 14.22 15.01 -0.22
CA LEU A 127 14.48 13.91 0.70
C LEU A 127 13.34 12.88 0.69
N LEU A 128 12.08 13.33 0.74
CA LEU A 128 10.93 12.44 0.74
C LEU A 128 10.86 11.60 -0.54
N ILE A 129 11.03 12.23 -1.70
CA ILE A 129 10.98 11.58 -3.00
C ILE A 129 12.16 10.64 -3.17
N ARG A 130 13.38 11.13 -2.89
CA ARG A 130 14.60 10.35 -3.07
C ARG A 130 14.63 9.12 -2.16
N LEU A 131 14.30 9.26 -0.89
CA LEU A 131 14.27 8.13 0.03
C LEU A 131 13.18 7.11 -0.33
N CYS A 132 12.01 7.56 -0.81
CA CYS A 132 11.01 6.63 -1.34
C CYS A 132 11.51 5.86 -2.55
N PHE A 133 12.26 6.51 -3.43
CA PHE A 133 12.82 5.91 -4.63
C PHE A 133 14.01 4.99 -4.31
N ASP A 134 14.98 5.42 -3.49
CA ASP A 134 16.16 4.62 -3.14
C ASP A 134 15.81 3.39 -2.29
N CYS A 135 14.90 3.55 -1.33
CA CYS A 135 14.60 2.53 -0.31
C CYS A 135 13.31 1.75 -0.59
N GLY A 136 12.52 2.17 -1.56
CA GLY A 136 11.22 1.55 -1.87
C GLY A 136 10.22 1.60 -0.70
N PHE A 137 10.22 2.66 0.11
CA PHE A 137 9.32 2.80 1.27
C PHE A 137 7.84 2.77 0.88
N ARG A 138 7.02 2.20 1.78
CA ARG A 138 5.60 2.56 1.82
C ARG A 138 5.47 3.91 2.53
N ILE A 139 4.51 4.73 2.14
CA ILE A 139 4.35 6.07 2.71
C ILE A 139 4.21 6.07 4.25
N HIS A 140 3.61 5.04 4.83
CA HIS A 140 3.52 4.92 6.29
C HIS A 140 4.83 4.49 6.95
N GLU A 141 5.70 3.74 6.25
CA GLU A 141 7.04 3.40 6.69
C GLU A 141 7.91 4.67 6.70
N LEU A 142 7.86 5.45 5.60
CA LEU A 142 8.54 6.74 5.53
C LEU A 142 8.08 7.69 6.65
N ALA A 143 6.76 7.81 6.88
CA ALA A 143 6.22 8.71 7.90
C ALA A 143 6.60 8.32 9.33
N ALA A 144 6.87 7.05 9.58
CA ALA A 144 7.26 6.51 10.89
C ALA A 144 8.78 6.47 11.09
N LEU A 145 9.58 6.93 10.12
CA LEU A 145 11.04 6.83 10.17
C LEU A 145 11.63 7.70 11.28
N ARG A 146 12.54 7.10 12.07
CA ARG A 146 13.24 7.72 13.19
C ARG A 146 14.76 7.64 13.00
N LEU A 147 15.50 8.43 13.77
CA LEU A 147 16.96 8.38 13.77
C LEU A 147 17.49 6.99 14.10
N GLU A 148 16.88 6.29 15.06
CA GLU A 148 17.27 4.93 15.46
C GLU A 148 17.18 3.89 14.34
N ASN A 149 16.44 4.19 13.26
CA ASN A 149 16.30 3.30 12.13
C ASN A 149 17.46 3.39 11.13
N ILE A 150 18.37 4.34 11.31
CA ILE A 150 19.39 4.69 10.31
C ILE A 150 20.79 4.41 10.87
N ASP A 151 21.53 3.61 10.12
CA ASP A 151 22.94 3.29 10.39
C ASP A 151 23.75 3.44 9.09
N GLY A 152 24.53 4.52 8.97
CA GLY A 152 25.16 4.89 7.71
C GLY A 152 24.10 5.07 6.60
N CYS A 153 24.30 4.41 5.47
CA CYS A 153 23.31 4.38 4.38
C CYS A 153 22.22 3.33 4.57
N LYS A 154 22.33 2.46 5.58
CA LYS A 154 21.36 1.41 5.87
C LYS A 154 20.18 1.96 6.64
N VAL A 155 18.99 1.50 6.28
CA VAL A 155 17.73 1.79 7.00
C VAL A 155 17.06 0.47 7.38
N ALA A 156 16.84 0.28 8.68
CA ALA A 156 16.21 -0.90 9.23
C ALA A 156 14.91 -0.54 9.96
N PHE A 157 13.83 -1.25 9.69
CA PHE A 157 12.55 -1.03 10.37
C PHE A 157 11.72 -2.30 10.47
N ILE A 158 10.79 -2.31 11.41
CA ILE A 158 9.91 -3.46 11.67
C ILE A 158 8.74 -3.41 10.67
N GLY A 159 8.74 -4.35 9.72
CA GLY A 159 7.68 -4.51 8.75
C GLY A 159 6.48 -5.32 9.26
N LYS A 160 5.56 -5.63 8.34
CA LYS A 160 4.38 -6.46 8.63
C LYS A 160 4.80 -7.84 9.16
N GLY A 161 4.22 -8.25 10.28
CA GLY A 161 4.54 -9.53 10.93
C GLY A 161 5.80 -9.51 11.80
N ARG A 162 6.25 -8.32 12.24
CA ARG A 162 7.45 -8.11 13.08
C ARG A 162 8.76 -8.57 12.44
N LYS A 163 8.81 -8.71 11.11
CA LYS A 163 10.06 -8.99 10.41
C LYS A 163 10.85 -7.70 10.22
N ILE A 164 12.12 -7.72 10.55
CA ILE A 164 13.04 -6.61 10.24
C ILE A 164 13.21 -6.60 8.73
N ARG A 165 13.05 -5.43 8.14
CA ARG A 165 13.35 -5.14 6.75
C ARG A 165 14.50 -4.15 6.72
N GLU A 166 15.48 -4.45 5.92
CA GLU A 166 16.63 -3.60 5.65
C GLU A 166 16.57 -3.09 4.21
N THR A 167 16.95 -1.86 4.02
CA THR A 167 17.08 -1.21 2.72
C THR A 167 18.20 -0.18 2.80
N TYR A 168 18.58 0.39 1.66
CA TYR A 168 19.74 1.29 1.59
C TYR A 168 19.38 2.54 0.81
N MET A 169 19.86 3.68 1.28
CA MET A 169 19.80 4.96 0.56
C MET A 169 21.13 5.24 -0.13
N SER A 170 21.11 6.09 -1.14
CA SER A 170 22.33 6.58 -1.80
C SER A 170 23.18 7.43 -0.85
N HIS A 171 24.48 7.51 -1.12
CA HIS A 171 25.39 8.38 -0.35
C HIS A 171 24.98 9.85 -0.41
N GLU A 172 24.46 10.30 -1.54
CA GLU A 172 23.92 11.65 -1.69
C GLU A 172 22.72 11.88 -0.76
N ALA A 173 21.75 10.95 -0.76
CA ALA A 173 20.59 11.04 0.12
C ALA A 173 21.02 11.02 1.59
N ARG A 174 22.02 10.21 1.95
CA ARG A 174 22.56 10.17 3.30
C ARG A 174 23.17 11.52 3.71
N LYS A 175 24.02 12.10 2.87
CA LYS A 175 24.65 13.40 3.15
C LYS A 175 23.62 14.50 3.37
N ARG A 176 22.66 14.64 2.45
CA ARG A 176 21.60 15.64 2.57
C ARG A 176 20.68 15.40 3.78
N LEU A 177 20.44 14.14 4.11
CA LEU A 177 19.67 13.80 5.31
C LEU A 177 20.39 14.18 6.59
N ASP A 178 21.73 14.04 6.66
CA ASP A 178 22.53 14.47 7.81
C ASP A 178 22.49 15.98 8.00
N GLU A 179 22.58 16.73 6.91
CA GLU A 179 22.44 18.19 6.90
C GLU A 179 21.02 18.58 7.38
N TRP A 180 19.98 17.95 6.86
CA TRP A 180 18.60 18.12 7.29
C TRP A 180 18.40 17.86 8.79
N ILE A 181 18.90 16.74 9.30
CA ILE A 181 18.82 16.38 10.72
C ILE A 181 19.44 17.46 11.58
N LYS A 182 20.63 17.95 11.21
CA LYS A 182 21.35 19.00 11.92
C LYS A 182 20.60 20.33 11.88
N ASP A 183 20.17 20.77 10.69
CA ASP A 183 19.54 22.07 10.49
C ASP A 183 18.16 22.15 11.16
N GLN A 184 17.44 21.02 11.17
CA GLN A 184 16.12 20.93 11.80
C GLN A 184 16.20 20.52 13.28
N GLY A 185 17.39 20.24 13.84
CA GLY A 185 17.54 19.82 15.24
C GLY A 185 16.75 18.54 15.55
N ILE A 186 16.74 17.59 14.64
CA ILE A 186 15.96 16.34 14.76
C ILE A 186 16.57 15.46 15.85
N THR A 187 15.73 14.99 16.78
CA THR A 187 16.16 14.10 17.90
C THR A 187 15.47 12.74 17.91
N ASP A 188 14.39 12.57 17.15
CA ASP A 188 13.61 11.32 17.12
C ASP A 188 13.03 11.08 15.73
N TYR A 189 11.78 11.51 15.46
CA TYR A 189 11.15 11.37 14.15
C TYR A 189 11.80 12.28 13.11
N LEU A 190 12.09 11.74 11.92
CA LEU A 190 12.73 12.53 10.85
C LEU A 190 11.85 13.64 10.29
N TRP A 191 10.55 13.42 10.24
CA TRP A 191 9.60 14.35 9.62
C TRP A 191 8.75 15.02 10.69
N VAL A 192 9.21 16.16 11.15
CA VAL A 192 8.47 16.96 12.14
C VAL A 192 7.89 18.22 11.51
N LYS A 193 6.78 18.70 12.08
CA LYS A 193 6.22 19.99 11.77
C LYS A 193 6.57 20.94 12.91
N TYR A 194 7.22 22.04 12.57
CA TYR A 194 7.52 23.08 13.54
C TYR A 194 6.32 24.00 13.74
N TYR A 195 6.07 24.37 14.97
CA TYR A 195 5.08 25.37 15.32
C TYR A 195 5.74 26.39 16.25
N LYS A 196 5.76 27.66 15.83
CA LYS A 196 6.44 28.76 16.57
C LYS A 196 7.90 28.45 16.95
N GLY A 197 8.64 27.78 16.05
CA GLY A 197 10.06 27.47 16.23
C GLY A 197 10.36 26.24 17.09
N ALA A 198 9.35 25.52 17.58
CA ALA A 198 9.53 24.26 18.31
C ALA A 198 8.96 23.08 17.54
N PRO A 199 9.56 21.86 17.61
CA PRO A 199 8.99 20.67 17.01
C PRO A 199 7.68 20.30 17.71
N ALA A 200 6.56 20.44 17.00
CA ALA A 200 5.25 20.26 17.59
C ALA A 200 4.71 18.82 17.44
N LYS A 201 4.96 18.17 16.30
CA LYS A 201 4.41 16.83 16.00
C LYS A 201 5.08 16.20 14.79
N ALA A 202 5.21 14.87 14.78
CA ALA A 202 5.56 14.13 13.58
C ALA A 202 4.52 14.37 12.47
N ARG A 203 4.97 14.51 11.22
CA ARG A 203 4.09 14.64 10.06
C ARG A 203 3.37 13.32 9.79
N THR A 204 2.10 13.41 9.41
CA THR A 204 1.34 12.24 9.02
C THR A 204 1.67 11.79 7.61
N LYS A 205 1.40 10.53 7.28
CA LYS A 205 1.56 10.00 5.91
C LYS A 205 0.77 10.77 4.86
N GLU A 206 -0.40 11.32 5.24
CA GLU A 206 -1.23 12.15 4.37
C GLU A 206 -0.52 13.48 4.06
N SER A 207 0.07 14.11 5.08
CA SER A 207 0.86 15.34 4.92
C SER A 207 2.05 15.12 3.99
N LEU A 208 2.84 14.05 4.21
CA LEU A 208 3.98 13.72 3.35
C LEU A 208 3.54 13.39 1.92
N SER A 209 2.45 12.64 1.76
CA SER A 209 1.86 12.34 0.45
C SER A 209 1.45 13.61 -0.31
N THR A 210 0.88 14.60 0.39
CA THR A 210 0.48 15.88 -0.21
C THR A 210 1.68 16.69 -0.69
N ILE A 211 2.75 16.72 0.12
CA ILE A 211 4.01 17.40 -0.23
C ILE A 211 4.60 16.79 -1.50
N MET A 212 4.81 15.48 -1.53
CA MET A 212 5.36 14.79 -2.70
C MET A 212 4.48 14.95 -3.95
N ARG A 213 3.16 14.90 -3.79
CA ARG A 213 2.21 15.13 -4.88
C ARG A 213 2.34 16.53 -5.47
N GLY A 214 2.54 17.54 -4.63
CA GLY A 214 2.77 18.92 -5.06
C GLY A 214 3.97 19.03 -5.99
N ALA A 215 5.11 18.40 -5.64
CA ALA A 215 6.32 18.38 -6.46
C ALA A 215 6.06 17.75 -7.84
N PHE A 216 5.45 16.57 -7.87
CA PHE A 216 5.13 15.90 -9.12
C PHE A 216 4.13 16.67 -9.98
N TYR A 217 3.11 17.30 -9.40
CA TYR A 217 2.12 18.07 -10.14
C TYR A 217 2.71 19.33 -10.78
N ARG A 218 3.65 20.01 -10.12
CA ARG A 218 4.39 21.15 -10.71
C ARG A 218 5.16 20.74 -11.97
N ASN A 219 5.60 19.49 -12.05
CA ASN A 219 6.31 18.91 -13.18
C ASN A 219 5.38 18.16 -14.17
N GLY A 220 4.07 18.39 -14.11
CA GLY A 220 3.10 17.84 -15.06
C GLY A 220 2.64 16.39 -14.81
N TYR A 221 3.11 15.74 -13.75
CA TYR A 221 2.74 14.34 -13.41
C TYR A 221 1.48 14.31 -12.53
N THR A 222 0.31 14.35 -13.16
CA THR A 222 -0.99 14.47 -12.47
C THR A 222 -1.54 13.18 -11.89
N ASP A 223 -1.00 12.02 -12.27
CA ASP A 223 -1.40 10.69 -11.78
C ASP A 223 -0.53 10.17 -10.63
N PHE A 224 0.35 11.02 -10.09
CA PHE A 224 1.28 10.65 -9.02
C PHE A 224 0.56 10.23 -7.74
N HIS A 225 1.08 9.16 -7.18
CA HIS A 225 0.82 8.70 -5.82
C HIS A 225 2.10 8.07 -5.22
N PRO A 226 2.34 8.15 -3.89
CA PRO A 226 3.61 7.70 -3.29
C PRO A 226 3.98 6.25 -3.59
N HIS A 227 2.98 5.40 -3.80
CA HIS A 227 3.22 3.99 -4.12
C HIS A 227 3.84 3.80 -5.51
N ALA A 228 3.71 4.80 -6.41
CA ALA A 228 4.37 4.80 -7.71
C ALA A 228 5.89 4.82 -7.59
N LEU A 229 6.48 5.58 -6.63
CA LEU A 229 7.92 5.56 -6.38
C LEU A 229 8.44 4.18 -5.93
N ARG A 230 7.66 3.50 -5.11
CA ARG A 230 7.98 2.12 -4.74
C ARG A 230 7.87 1.16 -5.94
N HIS A 231 6.95 1.41 -6.85
CA HIS A 231 6.88 0.68 -8.11
C HIS A 231 8.09 0.99 -9.00
N SER A 232 8.51 2.25 -9.06
CA SER A 232 9.73 2.68 -9.78
C SER A 232 10.97 1.97 -9.22
N PHE A 233 11.18 1.99 -7.91
CA PHE A 233 12.25 1.25 -7.24
C PHE A 233 12.22 -0.25 -7.61
N ALA A 234 11.07 -0.89 -7.47
CA ALA A 234 10.93 -2.32 -7.77
C ALA A 234 11.23 -2.65 -9.24
N THR A 235 10.77 -1.79 -10.15
CA THR A 235 11.02 -1.95 -11.59
C THR A 235 12.50 -1.74 -11.90
N GLU A 236 13.13 -0.74 -11.30
CA GLU A 236 14.54 -0.43 -11.54
C GLU A 236 15.46 -1.55 -11.04
N ILE A 237 15.29 -2.04 -9.82
CA ILE A 237 16.13 -3.12 -9.30
C ILE A 237 15.95 -4.41 -10.11
N CYS A 238 14.73 -4.71 -10.57
CA CYS A 238 14.50 -5.87 -11.45
C CYS A 238 15.14 -5.67 -12.83
N ARG A 239 15.07 -4.46 -13.42
CA ARG A 239 15.75 -4.12 -14.69
C ARG A 239 17.26 -4.25 -14.58
N ASN A 240 17.82 -3.86 -13.44
CA ASN A 240 19.25 -3.99 -13.17
C ASN A 240 19.69 -5.44 -12.88
N GLY A 241 18.76 -6.41 -12.96
CA GLY A 241 19.03 -7.82 -12.87
C GLY A 241 19.08 -8.38 -11.44
N ALA A 242 18.53 -7.67 -10.46
CA ALA A 242 18.43 -8.24 -9.12
C ALA A 242 17.59 -9.54 -9.13
N PRO A 243 18.06 -10.61 -8.47
CA PRO A 243 17.26 -11.80 -8.27
C PRO A 243 15.92 -11.46 -7.63
N LEU A 244 14.86 -12.16 -8.05
CA LEU A 244 13.49 -11.88 -7.61
C LEU A 244 13.31 -12.01 -6.08
N GLU A 245 14.06 -12.91 -5.47
CA GLU A 245 14.13 -13.13 -4.03
C GLU A 245 14.70 -11.90 -3.32
N VAL A 246 15.79 -11.32 -3.86
CA VAL A 246 16.41 -10.09 -3.33
C VAL A 246 15.45 -8.91 -3.46
N ALA A 247 14.83 -8.74 -4.62
CA ALA A 247 13.83 -7.70 -4.83
C ALA A 247 12.63 -7.85 -3.88
N LYS A 248 12.16 -9.07 -3.65
CA LYS A 248 11.10 -9.40 -2.69
C LYS A 248 11.51 -9.01 -1.26
N GLU A 249 12.72 -9.33 -0.85
CA GLU A 249 13.24 -9.03 0.48
C GLU A 249 13.39 -7.52 0.69
N MET A 250 14.03 -6.81 -0.24
CA MET A 250 14.18 -5.36 -0.22
C MET A 250 12.82 -4.64 -0.20
N LEU A 251 11.80 -5.18 -0.87
CA LEU A 251 10.44 -4.64 -0.83
C LEU A 251 9.65 -5.09 0.39
N GLY A 252 10.08 -6.10 1.13
CA GLY A 252 9.32 -6.67 2.24
C GLY A 252 7.97 -7.23 1.78
N HIS A 253 7.94 -7.93 0.66
CA HIS A 253 6.73 -8.60 0.17
C HIS A 253 6.60 -9.98 0.83
N ALA A 254 5.46 -10.23 1.49
CA ALA A 254 5.17 -11.54 2.08
C ALA A 254 5.01 -12.63 1.00
N ASN A 255 4.50 -12.25 -0.19
CA ASN A 255 4.26 -13.16 -1.31
C ASN A 255 5.06 -12.71 -2.54
N ILE A 256 5.83 -13.65 -3.11
CA ILE A 256 6.65 -13.44 -4.31
C ILE A 256 5.80 -13.04 -5.54
N GLN A 257 4.56 -13.51 -5.63
CA GLN A 257 3.62 -13.12 -6.69
C GLN A 257 3.44 -11.60 -6.79
N THR A 258 3.60 -10.89 -5.67
CA THR A 258 3.54 -9.42 -5.66
C THR A 258 4.74 -8.81 -6.38
N THR A 259 5.92 -9.45 -6.27
CA THR A 259 7.17 -9.00 -6.92
C THR A 259 7.22 -9.45 -8.38
N MET A 260 6.71 -10.65 -8.72
CA MET A 260 6.65 -11.15 -10.11
C MET A 260 5.91 -10.19 -11.06
N ARG A 261 4.97 -9.40 -10.55
CA ARG A 261 4.26 -8.39 -11.35
C ARG A 261 5.17 -7.31 -11.96
N TYR A 262 6.38 -7.14 -11.42
CA TYR A 262 7.37 -6.21 -11.98
C TYR A 262 8.18 -6.85 -13.10
N VAL A 263 8.39 -8.17 -13.04
CA VAL A 263 9.07 -8.93 -14.10
C VAL A 263 8.24 -8.96 -15.38
N HIS A 264 6.92 -9.16 -15.28
CA HIS A 264 6.03 -9.10 -16.45
C HIS A 264 5.98 -7.71 -17.13
N SER A 265 6.32 -6.65 -16.42
CA SER A 265 6.45 -5.32 -17.03
C SER A 265 7.75 -5.14 -17.83
N LEU A 266 8.64 -6.15 -17.82
CA LEU A 266 9.94 -6.17 -18.50
C LEU A 266 9.92 -6.97 -19.81
N GLU A 267 8.75 -7.37 -20.31
CA GLU A 267 8.65 -8.21 -21.52
C GLU A 267 9.35 -7.64 -22.76
N GLY A 268 9.65 -6.33 -22.82
CA GLY A 268 10.49 -5.70 -23.85
C GLY A 268 12.01 -5.80 -23.62
N HIS A 269 12.46 -6.34 -22.47
CA HIS A 269 13.89 -6.42 -22.10
C HIS A 269 14.49 -7.84 -22.12
N LEU A 270 13.72 -8.83 -22.57
CA LEU A 270 14.22 -10.21 -22.62
C LEU A 270 15.50 -10.34 -23.45
N GLU A 271 15.60 -9.59 -24.56
CA GLU A 271 16.77 -9.60 -25.42
C GLU A 271 17.99 -8.95 -24.72
N GLU A 272 17.81 -7.80 -24.07
CA GLU A 272 18.86 -7.13 -23.30
C GLU A 272 19.33 -8.03 -22.13
N MET A 273 18.39 -8.66 -21.43
CA MET A 273 18.70 -9.58 -20.33
C MET A 273 19.42 -10.82 -20.85
N PHE A 274 18.98 -11.38 -21.98
CA PHE A 274 19.64 -12.52 -22.61
C PHE A 274 21.10 -12.17 -22.97
N VAL A 275 21.34 -11.01 -23.61
CA VAL A 275 22.71 -10.55 -23.95
C VAL A 275 23.52 -10.35 -22.68
N LYS A 276 22.98 -9.66 -21.67
CA LYS A 276 23.63 -9.41 -20.39
C LYS A 276 24.05 -10.72 -19.68
N TYR A 277 23.14 -11.66 -19.54
CA TYR A 277 23.43 -12.93 -18.81
C TYR A 277 24.22 -13.93 -19.61
N ARG A 278 24.12 -13.94 -20.94
CA ARG A 278 24.86 -14.88 -21.78
C ARG A 278 26.30 -14.43 -22.08
N TYR A 279 26.51 -13.11 -22.19
CA TYR A 279 27.80 -12.58 -22.64
C TYR A 279 28.58 -11.82 -21.54
N ASN A 280 27.96 -11.38 -20.46
CA ASN A 280 28.64 -10.66 -19.36
C ASN A 280 29.12 -11.55 -18.21
N VAL A 281 29.06 -12.88 -18.34
CA VAL A 281 29.63 -13.84 -17.37
C VAL A 281 31.15 -13.97 -17.51
N VAL A 282 31.80 -13.26 -18.43
CA VAL A 282 33.21 -13.46 -18.79
C VAL A 282 34.12 -12.27 -18.44
N ASN A 283 33.70 -11.32 -17.65
CA ASN A 283 34.58 -10.26 -17.16
C ASN A 283 34.66 -10.28 -15.63
N HIS A 284 35.46 -11.21 -15.12
CA HIS A 284 36.14 -11.14 -13.82
C HIS A 284 37.62 -10.96 -14.02
#